data_b47da3d58d26b09490affc53fe84f6c8
#
_entry.id   b47da3d58d26b09490affc53fe84f6c8
#
_cell.length_a   1.000
_cell.length_b   1.000
_cell.length_c   1.000
_cell.angle_alpha   90.00
_cell.angle_beta   90.00
_cell.angle_gamma   90.00
#
_symmetry.space_group_name_H-M   'P 1'
#
loop_
_entity.id
_entity.type
_entity.pdbx_description
1 polymer ?
#
loop_
_entity_poly.entity_id
_entity_poly.type
_entity_poly.pdbx_seq_one_letter_code
_entity_poly.pdbx_strand_id
1 'polypeptide(L)'
;MKTIFQNGRIFIGPSVSSDATTTFHSSMVIEDDHIQYVGSELSEQSKQAKYSGASIIDLQNRIVVPSFIDAYVHILHFGLSLEKVDLKQCQSLEEIRLTIKQYATSHPEAPRILCKSWRYSSTDGVALASMIDDLDERPILIEASDLHSTWCNTSALKELQVDPLPNPPGGTIHRDEAGRPSGLLAEAAHFDLVWPFIARVTSRGEKLKALQSAMTAYTSAGYTGLVDMAMDEDTWDVLREFYTNQKPSIHIAAHWLIPYTDDHDAMFRYVERAIVLNQEFNINSSRTCYIAGIKLIGDGVIDGCTAALHQPYSSTGSNVDPIWPQEAMLAVVQRADAAGLQCAIHAIGDRTVTQAIDVLARVANPSGRHRIEHLELTTVEDARRLGALGITASVQPVHLDPAGFASWPRLLGQHRCKRAFAYKEFLEGGAPLAFGTDAPTARHLPLPNLYNATTRRSAHQPESTAAVNEQYGISLATAVIAASTGAAYSCRADHWTGQLKPGYAANFVVIETDWDPASLLQSRVCQTWFDGKKVFDAVEPVLP
;
A
#
# COMPACT_ATOMS: atom_id res chain seq x y z
N MET A 1 -24.30 -21.77 7.55
CA MET A 1 -23.95 -23.02 6.77
C MET A 1 -22.60 -23.49 7.28
N LYS A 2 -22.43 -24.84 7.46
CA LYS A 2 -21.13 -25.37 7.93
C LYS A 2 -20.30 -25.85 6.75
N THR A 3 -19.01 -25.54 6.77
CA THR A 3 -18.02 -26.02 5.78
C THR A 3 -16.80 -26.58 6.52
N ILE A 4 -16.36 -27.76 6.12
CA ILE A 4 -15.16 -28.43 6.61
C ILE A 4 -14.08 -28.34 5.54
N PHE A 5 -12.95 -27.76 5.88
CA PHE A 5 -11.73 -27.77 5.09
C PHE A 5 -10.82 -28.86 5.65
N GLN A 6 -10.34 -29.76 4.80
CA GLN A 6 -9.48 -30.89 5.19
C GLN A 6 -8.31 -31.05 4.24
N ASN A 7 -7.30 -31.83 4.66
CA ASN A 7 -6.10 -32.11 3.86
C ASN A 7 -5.35 -30.84 3.45
N GLY A 8 -5.27 -29.83 4.35
CA GLY A 8 -4.55 -28.60 4.11
C GLY A 8 -3.31 -28.45 4.99
N ARG A 9 -2.60 -27.34 4.76
CA ARG A 9 -1.54 -26.82 5.62
C ARG A 9 -2.00 -25.45 6.15
N ILE A 10 -2.75 -25.47 7.25
CA ILE A 10 -3.40 -24.30 7.83
C ILE A 10 -2.45 -23.65 8.81
N PHE A 11 -1.99 -22.44 8.50
CA PHE A 11 -1.02 -21.68 9.29
C PHE A 11 -1.63 -21.14 10.59
N ILE A 12 -0.99 -21.44 11.72
CA ILE A 12 -1.41 -20.95 13.03
C ILE A 12 -0.35 -20.11 13.75
N GLY A 13 0.75 -19.79 13.08
CA GLY A 13 1.85 -19.01 13.63
C GLY A 13 3.10 -19.82 13.93
N PRO A 14 4.15 -19.19 14.45
CA PRO A 14 5.35 -19.87 14.94
C PRO A 14 5.01 -20.65 16.21
N SER A 15 5.70 -21.78 16.40
CA SER A 15 5.63 -22.57 17.64
C SER A 15 6.11 -21.73 18.83
N VAL A 16 5.46 -21.87 19.98
CA VAL A 16 5.87 -21.24 21.25
C VAL A 16 7.20 -21.82 21.78
N SER A 17 7.67 -22.94 21.23
CA SER A 17 8.97 -23.53 21.58
C SER A 17 10.12 -22.80 20.87
N SER A 18 11.26 -22.73 21.53
CA SER A 18 12.48 -21.97 21.18
C SER A 18 13.14 -22.30 19.82
N ASP A 19 12.64 -23.28 19.09
CA ASP A 19 13.03 -23.59 17.71
C ASP A 19 11.90 -23.10 16.79
N ALA A 20 12.13 -22.01 16.09
CA ALA A 20 11.19 -21.24 15.25
C ALA A 20 10.52 -22.03 14.10
N THR A 21 10.03 -23.24 14.37
CA THR A 21 9.30 -24.05 13.40
C THR A 21 7.87 -23.53 13.25
N THR A 22 7.51 -23.21 12.03
CA THR A 22 6.13 -22.83 11.65
C THR A 22 5.20 -24.02 11.92
N THR A 23 4.08 -23.77 12.61
CA THR A 23 3.09 -24.80 12.91
C THR A 23 1.91 -24.72 11.93
N PHE A 24 1.53 -25.89 11.41
CA PHE A 24 0.37 -26.06 10.54
C PHE A 24 -0.60 -27.09 11.11
N HIS A 25 -1.89 -26.85 10.94
CA HIS A 25 -2.94 -27.82 11.14
C HIS A 25 -3.49 -28.32 9.80
N SER A 26 -4.20 -29.47 9.81
CA SER A 26 -4.70 -30.07 8.57
C SER A 26 -6.17 -29.80 8.31
N SER A 27 -6.90 -29.26 9.29
CA SER A 27 -8.36 -29.12 9.20
C SER A 27 -8.85 -27.82 9.83
N MET A 28 -9.89 -27.24 9.23
CA MET A 28 -10.61 -26.07 9.74
C MET A 28 -12.11 -26.27 9.51
N VAL A 29 -12.94 -25.82 10.44
CA VAL A 29 -14.41 -25.77 10.30
C VAL A 29 -14.86 -24.34 10.42
N ILE A 30 -15.67 -23.89 9.46
CA ILE A 30 -16.37 -22.61 9.55
C ILE A 30 -17.88 -22.85 9.67
N GLU A 31 -18.55 -21.98 10.39
CA GLU A 31 -20.01 -21.91 10.46
C GLU A 31 -20.43 -20.47 10.19
N ASP A 32 -21.22 -20.29 9.14
CA ASP A 32 -21.60 -18.98 8.61
C ASP A 32 -20.37 -18.11 8.32
N ASP A 33 -20.14 -17.06 9.08
CA ASP A 33 -19.04 -16.11 8.88
C ASP A 33 -17.85 -16.30 9.84
N HIS A 34 -17.89 -17.33 10.73
CA HIS A 34 -16.87 -17.51 11.76
C HIS A 34 -16.16 -18.85 11.70
N ILE A 35 -14.91 -18.85 12.13
CA ILE A 35 -14.13 -20.08 12.35
C ILE A 35 -14.60 -20.71 13.67
N GLN A 36 -14.98 -21.99 13.62
CA GLN A 36 -15.39 -22.77 14.76
C GLN A 36 -14.26 -23.66 15.31
N TYR A 37 -13.40 -24.12 14.43
CA TYR A 37 -12.34 -25.06 14.78
C TYR A 37 -11.14 -24.94 13.83
N VAL A 38 -9.95 -25.09 14.38
CA VAL A 38 -8.70 -25.31 13.63
C VAL A 38 -7.89 -26.36 14.38
N GLY A 39 -7.44 -27.45 13.71
CA GLY A 39 -6.70 -28.53 14.34
C GLY A 39 -6.13 -29.55 13.36
N SER A 40 -5.27 -30.44 13.88
CA SER A 40 -4.60 -31.49 13.09
C SER A 40 -5.45 -32.75 12.90
N GLU A 41 -6.43 -32.97 13.77
CA GLU A 41 -7.35 -34.10 13.67
C GLU A 41 -8.80 -33.59 13.66
N LEU A 42 -9.65 -34.26 12.89
CA LEU A 42 -11.08 -34.04 12.97
C LEU A 42 -11.57 -34.48 14.34
N SER A 43 -11.79 -33.51 15.25
CA SER A 43 -12.41 -33.76 16.54
C SER A 43 -13.82 -34.35 16.39
N GLU A 44 -14.42 -34.86 17.47
CA GLU A 44 -15.82 -35.31 17.45
C GLU A 44 -16.78 -34.20 16.99
N GLN A 45 -16.47 -32.94 17.27
CA GLN A 45 -17.24 -31.78 16.76
C GLN A 45 -17.16 -31.69 15.22
N SER A 46 -16.00 -31.95 14.62
CA SER A 46 -15.83 -31.95 13.16
C SER A 46 -16.52 -33.15 12.53
N LYS A 47 -16.50 -34.30 13.19
CA LYS A 47 -17.27 -35.48 12.77
C LYS A 47 -18.78 -35.24 12.83
N GLN A 48 -19.28 -34.62 13.90
CA GLN A 48 -20.69 -34.21 14.00
C GLN A 48 -21.06 -33.21 12.90
N ALA A 49 -20.21 -32.22 12.61
CA ALA A 49 -20.43 -31.29 11.52
C ALA A 49 -20.51 -32.00 10.17
N LYS A 50 -19.67 -32.99 9.92
CA LYS A 50 -19.70 -33.83 8.69
C LYS A 50 -21.03 -34.58 8.55
N TYR A 51 -21.56 -35.13 9.65
CA TYR A 51 -22.84 -35.86 9.65
C TYR A 51 -24.07 -34.95 9.65
N SER A 52 -23.92 -33.64 9.93
CA SER A 52 -25.02 -32.67 9.91
C SER A 52 -25.27 -32.02 8.53
N GLY A 53 -24.71 -32.56 7.44
CA GLY A 53 -24.86 -32.03 6.09
C GLY A 53 -23.91 -30.88 5.76
N ALA A 54 -22.77 -30.78 6.47
CA ALA A 54 -21.73 -29.80 6.16
C ALA A 54 -21.10 -30.07 4.77
N SER A 55 -20.80 -28.99 4.06
CA SER A 55 -19.98 -29.08 2.84
C SER A 55 -18.55 -29.46 3.20
N ILE A 56 -17.89 -30.30 2.39
CA ILE A 56 -16.50 -30.70 2.60
C ILE A 56 -15.67 -30.19 1.42
N ILE A 57 -14.61 -29.46 1.73
CA ILE A 57 -13.64 -28.94 0.76
C ILE A 57 -12.28 -29.60 1.05
N ASP A 58 -11.75 -30.32 0.06
CA ASP A 58 -10.39 -30.86 0.10
C ASP A 58 -9.41 -29.78 -0.36
N LEU A 59 -8.48 -29.42 0.51
CA LEU A 59 -7.47 -28.40 0.25
C LEU A 59 -6.27 -28.92 -0.55
N GLN A 60 -6.20 -30.24 -0.81
CA GLN A 60 -5.15 -30.86 -1.64
C GLN A 60 -3.72 -30.46 -1.21
N ASN A 61 -3.47 -30.45 0.10
CA ASN A 61 -2.21 -30.04 0.72
C ASN A 61 -1.80 -28.57 0.47
N ARG A 62 -2.71 -27.73 -0.04
CA ARG A 62 -2.47 -26.28 -0.21
C ARG A 62 -2.31 -25.58 1.13
N ILE A 63 -1.58 -24.48 1.11
CA ILE A 63 -1.38 -23.63 2.29
C ILE A 63 -2.58 -22.70 2.47
N VAL A 64 -3.05 -22.62 3.72
CA VAL A 64 -4.07 -21.67 4.14
C VAL A 64 -3.46 -20.73 5.17
N VAL A 65 -3.51 -19.42 4.90
CA VAL A 65 -3.09 -18.37 5.83
C VAL A 65 -4.26 -17.41 6.10
N PRO A 66 -4.25 -16.64 7.20
CA PRO A 66 -5.20 -15.54 7.33
C PRO A 66 -5.15 -14.68 6.07
N SER A 67 -6.28 -14.17 5.62
CA SER A 67 -6.28 -13.26 4.47
C SER A 67 -5.39 -12.06 4.74
N PHE A 68 -4.79 -11.55 3.68
CA PHE A 68 -3.93 -10.38 3.78
C PHE A 68 -4.75 -9.11 4.03
N ILE A 69 -4.13 -8.17 4.74
CA ILE A 69 -4.60 -6.81 4.90
C ILE A 69 -3.49 -5.90 4.40
N ASP A 70 -3.78 -5.06 3.41
CA ASP A 70 -2.83 -4.05 2.97
C ASP A 70 -2.84 -2.90 3.97
N ALA A 71 -1.79 -2.79 4.77
CA ALA A 71 -1.72 -1.81 5.84
C ALA A 71 -1.49 -0.37 5.35
N TYR A 72 -1.27 -0.16 4.07
CA TYR A 72 -1.08 1.17 3.48
C TYR A 72 -1.38 1.16 1.98
N VAL A 73 -2.44 1.83 1.57
CA VAL A 73 -2.87 1.95 0.17
C VAL A 73 -3.57 3.28 -0.08
N HIS A 74 -3.54 3.74 -1.33
CA HIS A 74 -4.37 4.83 -1.85
C HIS A 74 -5.43 4.23 -2.80
N ILE A 75 -6.56 3.78 -2.23
CA ILE A 75 -7.49 2.88 -2.93
C ILE A 75 -8.09 3.48 -4.21
N LEU A 76 -8.51 4.75 -4.19
CA LEU A 76 -9.06 5.41 -5.39
C LEU A 76 -7.98 5.61 -6.45
N HIS A 77 -6.80 6.09 -6.06
CA HIS A 77 -5.67 6.26 -6.99
C HIS A 77 -5.23 4.93 -7.60
N PHE A 78 -5.19 3.87 -6.79
CA PHE A 78 -4.91 2.53 -7.30
C PHE A 78 -5.98 2.08 -8.32
N GLY A 79 -7.26 2.22 -7.99
CA GLY A 79 -8.35 1.89 -8.91
C GLY A 79 -8.28 2.66 -10.23
N LEU A 80 -8.04 3.97 -10.16
CA LEU A 80 -7.84 4.81 -11.34
C LEU A 80 -6.61 4.36 -12.16
N SER A 81 -5.55 3.90 -11.50
CA SER A 81 -4.37 3.38 -12.21
C SER A 81 -4.66 2.10 -13.01
N LEU A 82 -5.62 1.28 -12.56
CA LEU A 82 -6.02 0.06 -13.28
C LEU A 82 -6.75 0.35 -14.59
N GLU A 83 -7.43 1.48 -14.68
CA GLU A 83 -8.19 1.90 -15.87
C GLU A 83 -7.31 2.58 -16.94
N LYS A 84 -6.04 2.87 -16.63
CA LYS A 84 -5.08 3.48 -17.58
C LYS A 84 -4.62 2.48 -18.64
N VAL A 85 -4.31 2.98 -19.84
CA VAL A 85 -3.67 2.20 -20.91
C VAL A 85 -2.29 1.74 -20.46
N ASP A 86 -2.05 0.45 -20.41
CA ASP A 86 -0.76 -0.10 -19.97
C ASP A 86 0.24 -0.19 -21.12
N LEU A 87 1.32 0.60 -21.04
CA LEU A 87 2.40 0.65 -22.01
C LEU A 87 3.58 -0.26 -21.64
N LYS A 88 3.42 -1.13 -20.63
CA LYS A 88 4.51 -1.97 -20.10
C LYS A 88 5.22 -2.82 -21.17
N GLN A 89 4.48 -3.26 -22.20
CA GLN A 89 5.02 -4.10 -23.26
C GLN A 89 5.69 -3.29 -24.39
N CYS A 90 5.47 -1.97 -24.44
CA CYS A 90 6.04 -1.12 -25.48
C CYS A 90 7.55 -0.92 -25.26
N GLN A 91 8.34 -1.28 -26.27
CA GLN A 91 9.81 -1.19 -26.25
C GLN A 91 10.34 0.02 -27.05
N SER A 92 9.48 0.68 -27.82
CA SER A 92 9.83 1.80 -28.69
C SER A 92 8.77 2.89 -28.70
N LEU A 93 9.14 4.09 -29.14
CA LEU A 93 8.23 5.19 -29.36
C LEU A 93 7.11 4.81 -30.35
N GLU A 94 7.42 4.05 -31.40
CA GLU A 94 6.46 3.64 -32.42
C GLU A 94 5.37 2.75 -31.80
N GLU A 95 5.73 1.78 -30.97
CA GLU A 95 4.79 0.90 -30.27
C GLU A 95 3.92 1.69 -29.29
N ILE A 96 4.49 2.64 -28.53
CA ILE A 96 3.75 3.54 -27.65
C ILE A 96 2.69 4.32 -28.46
N ARG A 97 3.10 4.96 -29.54
CA ARG A 97 2.23 5.75 -30.41
C ARG A 97 1.09 4.91 -31.00
N LEU A 98 1.41 3.70 -31.48
CA LEU A 98 0.43 2.76 -32.04
C LEU A 98 -0.60 2.37 -30.98
N THR A 99 -0.17 2.00 -29.78
CA THR A 99 -1.04 1.59 -28.67
C THR A 99 -1.98 2.72 -28.25
N ILE A 100 -1.47 3.94 -28.10
CA ILE A 100 -2.27 5.12 -27.76
C ILE A 100 -3.29 5.41 -28.85
N LYS A 101 -2.90 5.37 -30.12
CA LYS A 101 -3.80 5.64 -31.26
C LYS A 101 -4.91 4.60 -31.38
N GLN A 102 -4.61 3.32 -31.13
CA GLN A 102 -5.61 2.25 -31.09
C GLN A 102 -6.63 2.48 -29.97
N TYR A 103 -6.15 2.81 -28.76
CA TYR A 103 -7.03 3.14 -27.64
C TYR A 103 -7.90 4.37 -27.94
N ALA A 104 -7.30 5.44 -28.45
CA ALA A 104 -8.00 6.67 -28.81
C ALA A 104 -9.14 6.43 -29.81
N THR A 105 -8.90 5.57 -30.81
CA THR A 105 -9.90 5.21 -31.83
C THR A 105 -11.04 4.35 -31.27
N SER A 106 -10.72 3.44 -30.36
CA SER A 106 -11.71 2.51 -29.75
C SER A 106 -12.51 3.13 -28.60
N HIS A 107 -12.06 4.28 -28.05
CA HIS A 107 -12.70 4.99 -26.94
C HIS A 107 -12.90 6.49 -27.28
N PRO A 108 -13.74 6.79 -28.28
CA PRO A 108 -13.97 8.19 -28.71
C PRO A 108 -14.66 9.04 -27.62
N GLU A 109 -15.36 8.39 -26.69
CA GLU A 109 -16.07 9.05 -25.58
C GLU A 109 -15.17 9.45 -24.42
N ALA A 110 -13.97 8.88 -24.32
CA ALA A 110 -13.05 9.18 -23.24
C ALA A 110 -12.58 10.65 -23.31
N PRO A 111 -12.75 11.45 -22.27
CA PRO A 111 -12.38 12.87 -22.31
C PRO A 111 -10.86 13.09 -22.36
N ARG A 112 -10.10 12.10 -21.92
CA ARG A 112 -8.63 12.10 -21.85
C ARG A 112 -8.11 10.71 -22.13
N ILE A 113 -6.85 10.61 -22.55
CA ILE A 113 -6.14 9.35 -22.73
C ILE A 113 -5.10 9.26 -21.62
N LEU A 114 -5.37 8.41 -20.63
CA LEU A 114 -4.49 8.19 -19.49
C LEU A 114 -3.72 6.89 -19.70
N CYS A 115 -2.39 6.97 -19.67
CA CYS A 115 -1.51 5.82 -19.85
C CYS A 115 -0.61 5.64 -18.64
N LYS A 116 -0.07 4.42 -18.47
CA LYS A 116 0.88 4.07 -17.40
C LYS A 116 1.99 3.17 -17.91
N SER A 117 3.00 2.99 -17.06
CA SER A 117 4.10 2.03 -17.26
C SER A 117 5.02 2.38 -18.44
N TRP A 118 5.09 3.65 -18.85
CA TRP A 118 6.09 4.10 -19.81
C TRP A 118 7.48 4.02 -19.21
N ARG A 119 8.45 3.56 -20.00
CA ARG A 119 9.87 3.50 -19.62
C ARG A 119 10.68 4.49 -20.44
N TYR A 120 11.55 5.23 -19.78
CA TYR A 120 12.46 6.18 -20.44
C TYR A 120 13.30 5.52 -21.54
N SER A 121 13.71 4.25 -21.35
CA SER A 121 14.45 3.50 -22.36
C SER A 121 13.69 3.26 -23.66
N SER A 122 12.36 3.30 -23.66
CA SER A 122 11.54 3.15 -24.86
C SER A 122 11.52 4.40 -25.75
N THR A 123 12.09 5.52 -25.27
CA THR A 123 12.15 6.81 -25.98
C THR A 123 13.52 7.46 -25.89
N ASP A 124 14.59 6.68 -25.66
CA ASP A 124 15.97 7.16 -25.49
C ASP A 124 16.10 8.29 -24.45
N GLY A 125 15.26 8.26 -23.42
CA GLY A 125 15.22 9.27 -22.34
C GLY A 125 14.51 10.56 -22.72
N VAL A 126 13.88 10.66 -23.88
CA VAL A 126 13.22 11.88 -24.39
C VAL A 126 11.70 11.74 -24.25
N ALA A 127 11.05 12.79 -23.70
CA ALA A 127 9.60 12.85 -23.52
C ALA A 127 9.08 14.26 -23.86
N LEU A 128 8.95 14.54 -25.17
CA LEU A 128 8.45 15.83 -25.66
C LEU A 128 6.98 15.72 -26.07
N ALA A 129 6.20 16.76 -25.80
CA ALA A 129 4.81 16.85 -26.20
C ALA A 129 4.64 16.64 -27.72
N SER A 130 5.54 17.19 -28.53
CA SER A 130 5.53 17.05 -29.99
C SER A 130 5.63 15.62 -30.49
N MET A 131 6.12 14.67 -29.67
CA MET A 131 6.25 13.26 -30.06
C MET A 131 4.89 12.53 -30.04
N ILE A 132 3.86 13.12 -29.40
CA ILE A 132 2.52 12.51 -29.22
C ILE A 132 1.35 13.48 -29.53
N ASP A 133 1.64 14.72 -29.95
CA ASP A 133 0.61 15.72 -30.25
C ASP A 133 -0.29 15.35 -31.43
N ASP A 134 0.25 14.64 -32.41
CA ASP A 134 -0.46 14.23 -33.64
C ASP A 134 -1.30 12.96 -33.47
N LEU A 135 -1.27 12.34 -32.29
CA LEU A 135 -2.00 11.09 -32.05
C LEU A 135 -3.49 11.33 -31.83
N ASP A 136 -3.84 12.36 -31.06
CA ASP A 136 -5.22 12.74 -30.74
C ASP A 136 -5.26 14.20 -30.23
N GLU A 137 -6.38 14.90 -30.47
CA GLU A 137 -6.58 16.27 -30.00
C GLU A 137 -6.85 16.36 -28.49
N ARG A 138 -7.27 15.26 -27.88
CA ARG A 138 -7.54 15.16 -26.44
C ARG A 138 -6.24 15.21 -25.63
N PRO A 139 -6.34 15.58 -24.33
CA PRO A 139 -5.21 15.45 -23.40
C PRO A 139 -4.71 14.01 -23.31
N ILE A 140 -3.40 13.82 -23.49
CA ILE A 140 -2.69 12.55 -23.33
C ILE A 140 -1.73 12.73 -22.17
N LEU A 141 -1.88 11.89 -21.12
CA LEU A 141 -1.02 11.88 -19.93
C LEU A 141 -0.46 10.46 -19.76
N ILE A 142 0.84 10.34 -19.83
CA ILE A 142 1.55 9.06 -19.78
C ILE A 142 2.42 9.01 -18.53
N GLU A 143 1.99 8.22 -17.55
CA GLU A 143 2.73 8.04 -16.30
C GLU A 143 3.91 7.09 -16.52
N ALA A 144 5.07 7.46 -16.00
CA ALA A 144 6.26 6.62 -16.08
C ALA A 144 6.11 5.37 -15.20
N SER A 145 6.89 4.33 -15.50
CA SER A 145 6.84 3.07 -14.76
C SER A 145 7.43 3.16 -13.35
N ASP A 146 8.23 4.20 -13.08
CA ASP A 146 8.77 4.52 -11.76
C ASP A 146 7.80 5.37 -10.92
N LEU A 147 6.69 5.84 -11.52
CA LEU A 147 5.66 6.68 -10.93
C LEU A 147 6.15 8.07 -10.48
N HIS A 148 7.31 8.51 -10.93
CA HIS A 148 7.90 9.79 -10.57
C HIS A 148 7.75 10.87 -11.63
N SER A 149 7.09 10.58 -12.75
CA SER A 149 6.89 11.55 -13.81
C SER A 149 5.68 11.26 -14.69
N THR A 150 5.20 12.32 -15.35
CA THR A 150 4.17 12.24 -16.40
C THR A 150 4.65 12.93 -17.66
N TRP A 151 4.56 12.21 -18.78
CA TRP A 151 4.77 12.74 -20.12
C TRP A 151 3.42 13.16 -20.69
N CYS A 152 3.31 14.45 -21.07
CA CYS A 152 2.08 15.10 -21.50
C CYS A 152 2.18 15.56 -22.96
N ASN A 153 1.08 15.48 -23.72
CA ASN A 153 0.95 16.21 -24.96
C ASN A 153 0.62 17.69 -24.69
N THR A 154 0.63 18.52 -25.74
CA THR A 154 0.34 19.97 -25.63
C THR A 154 -1.06 20.24 -25.07
N SER A 155 -2.07 19.41 -25.41
CA SER A 155 -3.43 19.53 -24.87
C SER A 155 -3.48 19.28 -23.37
N ALA A 156 -2.75 18.29 -22.86
CA ALA A 156 -2.65 18.01 -21.42
C ALA A 156 -1.93 19.14 -20.68
N LEU A 157 -0.82 19.66 -21.19
CA LEU A 157 -0.10 20.79 -20.58
C LEU A 157 -0.99 22.05 -20.45
N LYS A 158 -1.84 22.31 -21.48
CA LYS A 158 -2.80 23.42 -21.46
C LYS A 158 -3.90 23.19 -20.41
N GLU A 159 -4.43 21.97 -20.33
CA GLU A 159 -5.49 21.64 -19.36
C GLU A 159 -4.98 21.68 -17.92
N LEU A 160 -3.74 21.27 -17.68
CA LEU A 160 -3.05 21.38 -16.40
C LEU A 160 -2.67 22.83 -16.05
N GLN A 161 -2.70 23.76 -17.01
CA GLN A 161 -2.34 25.18 -16.83
C GLN A 161 -0.92 25.39 -16.27
N VAL A 162 0.03 24.55 -16.67
CA VAL A 162 1.39 24.56 -16.10
C VAL A 162 2.30 25.65 -16.67
N ASP A 163 1.93 26.29 -17.79
CA ASP A 163 2.78 27.25 -18.47
C ASP A 163 3.25 28.42 -17.57
N PRO A 164 2.36 29.10 -16.81
CA PRO A 164 2.76 30.20 -15.93
C PRO A 164 3.37 29.76 -14.60
N LEU A 165 3.34 28.47 -14.26
CA LEU A 165 3.76 27.99 -12.94
C LEU A 165 5.30 27.91 -12.84
N PRO A 166 5.90 28.30 -11.70
CA PRO A 166 7.28 27.95 -11.41
C PRO A 166 7.42 26.45 -11.15
N ASN A 167 8.64 25.95 -11.14
CA ASN A 167 8.90 24.60 -10.64
C ASN A 167 8.47 24.51 -9.17
N PRO A 168 7.65 23.51 -8.78
CA PRO A 168 7.37 23.27 -7.39
C PRO A 168 8.63 22.83 -6.64
N PRO A 169 8.74 23.08 -5.33
CA PRO A 169 9.85 22.60 -4.51
C PRO A 169 10.02 21.07 -4.66
N GLY A 170 11.21 20.61 -5.03
CA GLY A 170 11.48 19.18 -5.27
C GLY A 170 10.93 18.61 -6.58
N GLY A 171 10.39 19.43 -7.49
CA GLY A 171 9.86 18.99 -8.78
C GLY A 171 10.30 19.83 -9.96
N THR A 172 10.14 19.32 -11.18
CA THR A 172 10.55 19.99 -12.40
C THR A 172 9.44 19.95 -13.46
N ILE A 173 9.06 21.14 -13.94
CA ILE A 173 8.34 21.33 -15.19
C ILE A 173 9.40 21.51 -16.27
N HIS A 174 9.65 20.47 -17.07
CA HIS A 174 10.65 20.57 -18.13
C HIS A 174 10.21 21.56 -19.21
N ARG A 175 11.14 22.44 -19.67
CA ARG A 175 10.85 23.53 -20.60
C ARG A 175 11.77 23.48 -21.81
N ASP A 176 11.27 24.00 -22.94
CA ASP A 176 12.05 24.22 -24.16
C ASP A 176 12.93 25.48 -24.03
N GLU A 177 13.71 25.76 -25.08
CA GLU A 177 14.60 26.93 -25.13
C GLU A 177 13.85 28.29 -25.05
N ALA A 178 12.56 28.31 -25.38
CA ALA A 178 11.69 29.48 -25.24
C ALA A 178 11.02 29.58 -23.86
N GLY A 179 11.35 28.68 -22.94
CA GLY A 179 10.79 28.63 -21.58
C GLY A 179 9.39 28.03 -21.49
N ARG A 180 8.85 27.44 -22.54
CA ARG A 180 7.52 26.81 -22.55
C ARG A 180 7.61 25.34 -22.08
N PRO A 181 6.60 24.82 -21.36
CA PRO A 181 6.56 23.41 -20.97
C PRO A 181 6.76 22.49 -22.19
N SER A 182 7.74 21.60 -22.11
CA SER A 182 8.16 20.75 -23.24
C SER A 182 7.46 19.39 -23.30
N GLY A 183 6.81 18.95 -22.22
CA GLY A 183 6.07 17.68 -22.16
C GLY A 183 6.25 16.91 -20.87
N LEU A 184 7.40 16.96 -20.23
CA LEU A 184 7.70 16.15 -19.04
C LEU A 184 7.50 16.95 -17.75
N LEU A 185 6.71 16.38 -16.81
CA LEU A 185 6.50 16.84 -15.45
C LEU A 185 7.08 15.79 -14.51
N ALA A 186 8.08 16.15 -13.69
CA ALA A 186 8.82 15.18 -12.87
C ALA A 186 8.75 15.54 -11.38
N GLU A 187 8.81 14.49 -10.55
CA GLU A 187 8.83 14.56 -9.08
C GLU A 187 7.63 15.35 -8.53
N ALA A 188 7.82 16.34 -7.66
CA ALA A 188 6.73 17.14 -7.12
C ALA A 188 5.82 17.77 -8.19
N ALA A 189 6.31 18.03 -9.42
CA ALA A 189 5.44 18.49 -10.50
C ALA A 189 4.45 17.40 -10.96
N HIS A 190 4.81 16.13 -10.88
CA HIS A 190 3.90 15.00 -11.10
C HIS A 190 2.91 14.86 -9.93
N PHE A 191 3.40 14.79 -8.69
CA PHE A 191 2.57 14.52 -7.51
C PHE A 191 1.63 15.68 -7.14
N ASP A 192 2.11 16.92 -7.24
CA ASP A 192 1.37 18.10 -6.76
C ASP A 192 0.45 18.71 -7.83
N LEU A 193 0.74 18.47 -9.12
CA LEU A 193 -0.02 19.07 -10.21
C LEU A 193 -0.88 18.05 -10.95
N VAL A 194 -0.30 16.88 -11.32
CA VAL A 194 -1.01 15.89 -12.16
C VAL A 194 -1.99 15.05 -11.35
N TRP A 195 -1.57 14.47 -10.26
CA TRP A 195 -2.43 13.57 -9.47
C TRP A 195 -3.67 14.28 -8.93
N PRO A 196 -3.56 15.45 -8.25
CA PRO A 196 -4.75 16.17 -7.77
C PRO A 196 -5.65 16.64 -8.91
N PHE A 197 -5.05 16.99 -10.06
CA PHE A 197 -5.83 17.34 -11.24
C PHE A 197 -6.66 16.15 -11.73
N ILE A 198 -6.04 14.98 -11.94
CA ILE A 198 -6.75 13.76 -12.37
C ILE A 198 -7.87 13.39 -11.39
N ALA A 199 -7.59 13.40 -10.09
CA ALA A 199 -8.60 13.12 -9.07
C ALA A 199 -9.81 14.07 -9.18
N ARG A 200 -9.56 15.37 -9.41
CA ARG A 200 -10.60 16.41 -9.52
C ARG A 200 -11.43 16.29 -10.80
N VAL A 201 -10.80 15.96 -11.94
CA VAL A 201 -11.50 15.91 -13.25
C VAL A 201 -12.14 14.57 -13.56
N THR A 202 -11.85 13.54 -12.78
CA THR A 202 -12.47 12.22 -12.91
C THR A 202 -13.91 12.29 -12.44
N SER A 203 -14.82 11.85 -13.27
CA SER A 203 -16.24 11.82 -12.95
C SER A 203 -16.57 10.83 -11.82
N ARG A 204 -17.69 11.06 -11.12
CA ARG A 204 -18.16 10.16 -10.07
C ARG A 204 -18.34 8.72 -10.56
N GLY A 205 -18.86 8.54 -11.78
CA GLY A 205 -19.04 7.21 -12.40
C GLY A 205 -17.70 6.49 -12.62
N GLU A 206 -16.69 7.20 -13.11
CA GLU A 206 -15.34 6.66 -13.29
C GLU A 206 -14.70 6.29 -11.94
N LYS A 207 -14.87 7.11 -10.89
CA LYS A 207 -14.41 6.81 -9.54
C LYS A 207 -15.06 5.54 -8.97
N LEU A 208 -16.37 5.37 -9.13
CA LEU A 208 -17.09 4.16 -8.71
C LEU A 208 -16.59 2.91 -9.47
N LYS A 209 -16.37 3.01 -10.79
CA LYS A 209 -15.77 1.95 -11.59
C LYS A 209 -14.35 1.62 -11.14
N ALA A 210 -13.53 2.62 -10.88
CA ALA A 210 -12.17 2.46 -10.37
C ALA A 210 -12.15 1.72 -9.01
N LEU A 211 -13.04 2.08 -8.09
CA LEU A 211 -13.19 1.36 -6.81
C LEU A 211 -13.57 -0.10 -7.03
N GLN A 212 -14.50 -0.39 -7.97
CA GLN A 212 -14.87 -1.77 -8.30
C GLN A 212 -13.69 -2.57 -8.83
N SER A 213 -12.90 -1.99 -9.74
CA SER A 213 -11.69 -2.61 -10.29
C SER A 213 -10.63 -2.86 -9.20
N ALA A 214 -10.43 -1.89 -8.30
CA ALA A 214 -9.54 -2.03 -7.15
C ALA A 214 -9.97 -3.18 -6.23
N MET A 215 -11.25 -3.25 -5.84
CA MET A 215 -11.76 -4.33 -4.99
C MET A 215 -11.56 -5.71 -5.63
N THR A 216 -11.80 -5.81 -6.94
CA THR A 216 -11.59 -7.05 -7.68
C THR A 216 -10.13 -7.46 -7.70
N ALA A 217 -9.22 -6.51 -7.95
CA ALA A 217 -7.78 -6.76 -7.96
C ALA A 217 -7.27 -7.21 -6.59
N TYR A 218 -7.68 -6.54 -5.51
CA TYR A 218 -7.27 -6.88 -4.15
C TYR A 218 -7.84 -8.24 -3.70
N THR A 219 -9.12 -8.51 -3.93
CA THR A 219 -9.71 -9.82 -3.55
C THR A 219 -9.08 -10.97 -4.33
N SER A 220 -8.75 -10.78 -5.62
CA SER A 220 -8.05 -11.81 -6.41
C SER A 220 -6.61 -12.05 -5.95
N ALA A 221 -5.99 -11.06 -5.31
CA ALA A 221 -4.65 -11.18 -4.72
C ALA A 221 -4.65 -11.73 -3.28
N GLY A 222 -5.83 -12.02 -2.68
CA GLY A 222 -5.92 -12.62 -1.34
C GLY A 222 -6.16 -11.62 -0.22
N TYR A 223 -6.48 -10.38 -0.52
CA TYR A 223 -6.79 -9.36 0.49
C TYR A 223 -8.27 -9.35 0.85
N THR A 224 -8.55 -9.12 2.13
CA THR A 224 -9.88 -8.85 2.67
C THR A 224 -9.95 -7.58 3.51
N GLY A 225 -8.85 -6.87 3.63
CA GLY A 225 -8.78 -5.60 4.35
C GLY A 225 -7.76 -4.66 3.71
N LEU A 226 -8.05 -3.37 3.80
CA LEU A 226 -7.21 -2.28 3.30
C LEU A 226 -7.17 -1.16 4.33
N VAL A 227 -6.02 -0.52 4.46
CA VAL A 227 -5.87 0.71 5.26
C VAL A 227 -5.58 1.85 4.29
N ASP A 228 -6.61 2.65 4.01
CA ASP A 228 -6.48 3.78 3.10
C ASP A 228 -5.80 4.96 3.79
N MET A 229 -4.75 5.46 3.14
CA MET A 229 -3.94 6.56 3.64
C MET A 229 -4.12 7.80 2.80
N ALA A 230 -4.44 8.93 3.49
CA ALA A 230 -4.71 10.24 2.93
C ALA A 230 -6.13 10.41 2.36
N MET A 231 -7.13 9.83 3.06
CA MET A 231 -8.55 10.01 2.72
C MET A 231 -8.96 11.48 2.76
N ASP A 232 -9.69 11.90 1.75
CA ASP A 232 -10.30 13.22 1.64
C ASP A 232 -11.83 13.15 1.48
N GLU A 233 -12.48 14.32 1.44
CA GLU A 233 -13.95 14.44 1.38
C GLU A 233 -14.53 13.78 0.12
N ASP A 234 -13.93 14.04 -1.04
CA ASP A 234 -14.43 13.55 -2.32
C ASP A 234 -14.26 12.03 -2.46
N THR A 235 -13.11 11.51 -2.05
CA THR A 235 -12.84 10.06 -2.03
C THR A 235 -13.75 9.35 -1.02
N TRP A 236 -13.96 9.94 0.17
CA TRP A 236 -14.82 9.38 1.20
C TRP A 236 -16.28 9.28 0.74
N ASP A 237 -16.81 10.33 0.13
CA ASP A 237 -18.19 10.36 -0.37
C ASP A 237 -18.44 9.28 -1.44
N VAL A 238 -17.50 9.11 -2.37
CA VAL A 238 -17.59 8.06 -3.41
C VAL A 238 -17.46 6.67 -2.79
N LEU A 239 -16.55 6.49 -1.85
CA LEU A 239 -16.34 5.22 -1.15
C LEU A 239 -17.57 4.82 -0.35
N ARG A 240 -18.20 5.76 0.35
CA ARG A 240 -19.46 5.55 1.09
C ARG A 240 -20.61 5.12 0.19
N GLU A 241 -20.77 5.80 -0.94
CA GLU A 241 -21.76 5.39 -1.95
C GLU A 241 -21.50 3.98 -2.45
N PHE A 242 -20.23 3.67 -2.78
CA PHE A 242 -19.81 2.36 -3.23
C PHE A 242 -20.18 1.26 -2.22
N TYR A 243 -19.85 1.46 -0.93
CA TYR A 243 -20.18 0.49 0.13
C TYR A 243 -21.68 0.33 0.35
N THR A 244 -22.44 1.40 0.26
CA THR A 244 -23.91 1.36 0.40
C THR A 244 -24.55 0.54 -0.71
N ASN A 245 -24.09 0.71 -1.94
CA ASN A 245 -24.70 0.12 -3.14
C ASN A 245 -24.18 -1.29 -3.45
N GLN A 246 -22.88 -1.55 -3.28
CA GLN A 246 -22.21 -2.78 -3.74
C GLN A 246 -21.90 -3.78 -2.62
N LYS A 247 -21.79 -3.31 -1.36
CA LYS A 247 -21.41 -4.14 -0.18
C LYS A 247 -20.19 -5.02 -0.47
N PRO A 248 -19.05 -4.44 -0.79
CA PRO A 248 -17.88 -5.20 -1.21
C PRO A 248 -17.38 -6.15 -0.10
N SER A 249 -16.76 -7.25 -0.52
CA SER A 249 -16.23 -8.29 0.37
C SER A 249 -14.81 -7.96 0.85
N ILE A 250 -14.60 -6.76 1.33
CA ILE A 250 -13.34 -6.25 1.85
C ILE A 250 -13.63 -5.14 2.84
N HIS A 251 -12.88 -5.03 3.93
CA HIS A 251 -13.04 -3.93 4.87
C HIS A 251 -12.01 -2.82 4.61
N ILE A 252 -12.38 -1.57 4.88
CA ILE A 252 -11.49 -0.41 4.76
C ILE A 252 -11.45 0.36 6.06
N ALA A 253 -10.23 0.58 6.56
CA ALA A 253 -9.91 1.51 7.64
C ALA A 253 -9.26 2.77 7.02
N ALA A 254 -9.92 3.90 7.06
CA ALA A 254 -9.43 5.12 6.43
C ALA A 254 -8.77 6.06 7.45
N HIS A 255 -7.67 6.72 7.02
CA HIS A 255 -7.00 7.76 7.77
C HIS A 255 -7.18 9.10 7.05
N TRP A 256 -7.78 10.06 7.75
CA TRP A 256 -8.13 11.37 7.20
C TRP A 256 -6.92 12.27 7.05
N LEU A 257 -6.68 12.79 5.87
CA LEU A 257 -5.54 13.66 5.60
C LEU A 257 -5.66 14.99 6.34
N ILE A 258 -4.63 15.34 7.08
CA ILE A 258 -4.45 16.66 7.66
C ILE A 258 -3.28 17.33 6.94
N PRO A 259 -3.52 18.27 6.02
CA PRO A 259 -2.44 19.01 5.37
C PRO A 259 -1.81 20.00 6.35
N TYR A 260 -0.48 20.17 6.25
CA TYR A 260 0.19 21.25 6.97
C TYR A 260 -0.14 22.60 6.31
N THR A 261 -0.42 23.58 7.13
CA THR A 261 -0.54 24.99 6.75
C THR A 261 -0.19 25.88 7.93
N ASP A 262 0.30 27.11 7.67
CA ASP A 262 0.56 28.11 8.70
C ASP A 262 -0.73 28.64 9.36
N ASP A 263 -1.88 28.43 8.74
CA ASP A 263 -3.20 28.68 9.36
C ASP A 263 -3.56 27.52 10.30
N HIS A 264 -3.23 27.67 11.58
CA HIS A 264 -3.51 26.68 12.61
C HIS A 264 -5.02 26.36 12.73
N ASP A 265 -5.89 27.34 12.56
CA ASP A 265 -7.35 27.11 12.62
C ASP A 265 -7.81 26.24 11.44
N ALA A 266 -7.19 26.40 10.27
CA ALA A 266 -7.46 25.51 9.13
C ALA A 266 -7.05 24.07 9.44
N MET A 267 -5.85 23.82 9.98
CA MET A 267 -5.41 22.48 10.37
C MET A 267 -6.38 21.84 11.37
N PHE A 268 -6.79 22.58 12.40
CA PHE A 268 -7.73 22.05 13.39
C PHE A 268 -9.12 21.77 12.80
N ARG A 269 -9.60 22.53 11.81
CA ARG A 269 -10.86 22.19 11.11
C ARG A 269 -10.80 20.82 10.45
N TYR A 270 -9.67 20.42 9.85
CA TYR A 270 -9.50 19.06 9.31
C TYR A 270 -9.53 17.99 10.42
N VAL A 271 -8.90 18.24 11.57
CA VAL A 271 -8.94 17.34 12.73
C VAL A 271 -10.37 17.19 13.26
N GLU A 272 -11.10 18.29 13.45
CA GLU A 272 -12.49 18.26 13.88
C GLU A 272 -13.39 17.51 12.89
N ARG A 273 -13.14 17.65 11.58
CA ARG A 273 -13.84 16.88 10.56
C ARG A 273 -13.60 15.38 10.73
N ALA A 274 -12.36 14.97 10.93
CA ALA A 274 -12.02 13.55 11.19
C ALA A 274 -12.71 13.02 12.46
N ILE A 275 -12.78 13.83 13.52
CA ILE A 275 -13.46 13.48 14.77
C ILE A 275 -14.96 13.25 14.53
N VAL A 276 -15.63 14.16 13.82
CA VAL A 276 -17.06 14.03 13.49
C VAL A 276 -17.31 12.78 12.65
N LEU A 277 -16.49 12.54 11.65
CA LEU A 277 -16.60 11.35 10.79
C LEU A 277 -16.38 10.05 11.59
N ASN A 278 -15.39 10.02 12.49
CA ASN A 278 -15.16 8.85 13.33
C ASN A 278 -16.31 8.59 14.31
N GLN A 279 -16.95 9.63 14.86
CA GLN A 279 -18.12 9.46 15.71
C GLN A 279 -19.27 8.74 14.99
N GLU A 280 -19.45 9.03 13.70
CA GLU A 280 -20.47 8.39 12.88
C GLU A 280 -20.01 7.02 12.33
N PHE A 281 -18.76 6.95 11.84
CA PHE A 281 -18.21 5.80 11.12
C PHE A 281 -16.94 5.27 11.81
N ASN A 282 -17.07 4.71 12.99
CA ASN A 282 -16.00 3.99 13.69
C ASN A 282 -16.15 2.47 13.50
N ILE A 283 -15.15 1.72 13.95
CA ILE A 283 -15.12 0.25 13.81
C ILE A 283 -16.30 -0.46 14.50
N ASN A 284 -16.90 0.14 15.53
CA ASN A 284 -18.05 -0.45 16.22
C ASN A 284 -19.37 -0.17 15.47
N SER A 285 -19.49 0.97 14.79
CA SER A 285 -20.68 1.34 14.02
C SER A 285 -20.64 0.80 12.58
N SER A 286 -19.46 0.61 12.01
CA SER A 286 -19.27 0.17 10.63
C SER A 286 -17.97 -0.63 10.46
N ARG A 287 -18.01 -1.92 10.82
CA ARG A 287 -16.85 -2.83 10.74
C ARG A 287 -16.19 -2.88 9.34
N THR A 288 -16.95 -2.64 8.29
CA THR A 288 -16.49 -2.81 6.92
C THR A 288 -15.94 -1.55 6.28
N CYS A 289 -16.32 -0.35 6.74
CA CYS A 289 -15.83 0.92 6.20
C CYS A 289 -15.89 1.99 7.29
N TYR A 290 -14.73 2.41 7.81
CA TYR A 290 -14.66 3.31 8.96
C TYR A 290 -13.46 4.25 8.90
N ILE A 291 -13.57 5.38 9.62
CA ILE A 291 -12.47 6.29 9.88
C ILE A 291 -11.70 5.76 11.10
N ALA A 292 -10.46 5.33 10.90
CA ALA A 292 -9.60 4.83 11.97
C ALA A 292 -8.82 5.95 12.67
N GLY A 293 -8.47 7.00 11.92
CA GLY A 293 -7.60 8.04 12.44
C GLY A 293 -7.32 9.16 11.45
N ILE A 294 -6.20 9.82 11.68
CA ILE A 294 -5.67 10.89 10.84
C ILE A 294 -4.34 10.51 10.19
N LYS A 295 -4.04 11.10 9.04
CA LYS A 295 -2.79 10.97 8.29
C LYS A 295 -2.06 12.30 8.23
N LEU A 296 -0.78 12.28 8.58
CA LEU A 296 0.16 13.39 8.44
C LEU A 296 1.28 12.99 7.48
N ILE A 297 1.69 13.88 6.59
CA ILE A 297 2.83 13.68 5.69
C ILE A 297 3.99 14.49 6.27
N GLY A 298 4.97 13.79 6.86
CA GLY A 298 6.07 14.42 7.60
C GLY A 298 7.21 14.92 6.71
N ASP A 299 7.49 14.22 5.62
CA ASP A 299 8.51 14.58 4.62
C ASP A 299 8.16 13.97 3.25
N GLY A 300 9.08 14.09 2.30
CA GLY A 300 8.98 13.45 0.98
C GLY A 300 9.77 12.14 0.91
N VAL A 301 10.42 11.88 -0.23
CA VAL A 301 11.09 10.61 -0.57
C VAL A 301 12.61 10.79 -0.78
N ILE A 302 13.38 9.69 -0.65
CA ILE A 302 14.83 9.72 -0.85
C ILE A 302 15.20 10.04 -2.30
N ASP A 303 14.51 9.42 -3.27
CA ASP A 303 14.83 9.56 -4.70
C ASP A 303 14.65 11.00 -5.20
N GLY A 304 13.66 11.72 -4.69
CA GLY A 304 13.44 13.14 -4.95
C GLY A 304 14.31 14.09 -4.12
N CYS A 305 15.17 13.58 -3.22
CA CYS A 305 15.91 14.37 -2.23
C CYS A 305 15.01 15.27 -1.35
N THR A 306 13.79 14.83 -1.08
CA THR A 306 12.77 15.54 -0.30
C THR A 306 12.48 14.91 1.06
N ALA A 307 13.04 13.72 1.35
CA ALA A 307 13.05 13.16 2.69
C ALA A 307 14.01 13.96 3.60
N ALA A 308 13.58 14.31 4.82
CA ALA A 308 14.39 15.12 5.72
C ALA A 308 15.38 14.25 6.51
N LEU A 309 16.66 14.55 6.38
CA LEU A 309 17.77 13.78 6.94
C LEU A 309 18.50 14.53 8.06
N HIS A 310 19.12 13.79 8.99
CA HIS A 310 20.04 14.39 9.96
C HIS A 310 21.29 14.96 9.29
N GLN A 311 21.74 14.34 8.20
CA GLN A 311 22.92 14.79 7.45
C GLN A 311 22.52 15.09 5.99
N PRO A 312 23.13 16.09 5.33
CA PRO A 312 22.83 16.44 3.95
C PRO A 312 22.95 15.27 2.98
N TYR A 313 22.20 15.32 1.89
CA TYR A 313 22.35 14.37 0.78
C TYR A 313 23.77 14.42 0.22
N SER A 314 24.37 13.25 0.00
CA SER A 314 25.73 13.16 -0.56
C SER A 314 25.80 13.68 -2.01
N SER A 315 24.71 13.58 -2.75
CA SER A 315 24.62 14.01 -4.15
C SER A 315 24.57 15.53 -4.32
N THR A 316 23.90 16.23 -3.41
CA THR A 316 23.63 17.68 -3.55
C THR A 316 24.37 18.52 -2.50
N GLY A 317 24.84 17.93 -1.41
CA GLY A 317 25.36 18.65 -0.25
C GLY A 317 24.30 19.47 0.50
N SER A 318 23.03 19.37 0.14
CA SER A 318 21.90 20.07 0.75
C SER A 318 21.00 19.11 1.53
N ASN A 319 20.12 19.66 2.34
CA ASN A 319 19.09 18.95 3.08
C ASN A 319 17.78 19.74 3.00
N VAL A 320 16.69 19.07 3.40
CA VAL A 320 15.38 19.69 3.58
C VAL A 320 14.96 19.57 5.04
N ASP A 321 14.09 20.44 5.49
CA ASP A 321 13.44 20.33 6.79
C ASP A 321 12.19 19.42 6.67
N PRO A 322 11.76 18.78 7.78
CA PRO A 322 10.45 18.14 7.83
C PRO A 322 9.36 19.14 7.44
N ILE A 323 8.29 18.66 6.76
CA ILE A 323 7.16 19.52 6.33
C ILE A 323 6.49 20.19 7.53
N TRP A 324 6.41 19.48 8.65
CA TRP A 324 5.76 19.96 9.86
C TRP A 324 6.78 20.51 10.86
N PRO A 325 6.61 21.75 11.35
CA PRO A 325 7.24 22.15 12.62
C PRO A 325 6.79 21.21 13.74
N GLN A 326 7.73 20.78 14.59
CA GLN A 326 7.48 19.77 15.63
C GLN A 326 6.31 20.13 16.56
N GLU A 327 6.20 21.39 16.97
CA GLU A 327 5.12 21.82 17.87
C GLU A 327 3.75 21.85 17.18
N ALA A 328 3.70 22.16 15.87
CA ALA A 328 2.47 22.09 15.10
C ALA A 328 2.00 20.64 14.93
N MET A 329 2.92 19.72 14.61
CA MET A 329 2.63 18.29 14.54
C MET A 329 2.12 17.76 15.90
N LEU A 330 2.79 18.15 16.99
CA LEU A 330 2.39 17.74 18.34
C LEU A 330 0.97 18.22 18.69
N ALA A 331 0.64 19.46 18.43
CA ALA A 331 -0.69 20.01 18.73
C ALA A 331 -1.81 19.24 18.00
N VAL A 332 -1.60 18.92 16.72
CA VAL A 332 -2.54 18.11 15.93
C VAL A 332 -2.66 16.68 16.47
N VAL A 333 -1.52 16.02 16.75
CA VAL A 333 -1.49 14.66 17.27
C VAL A 333 -2.17 14.59 18.65
N GLN A 334 -1.89 15.51 19.56
CA GLN A 334 -2.54 15.57 20.87
C GLN A 334 -4.06 15.76 20.76
N ARG A 335 -4.52 16.61 19.86
CA ARG A 335 -5.96 16.84 19.65
C ARG A 335 -6.65 15.59 19.09
N ALA A 336 -6.02 14.91 18.13
CA ALA A 336 -6.55 13.68 17.54
C ALA A 336 -6.57 12.53 18.56
N ASP A 337 -5.47 12.33 19.30
CA ASP A 337 -5.35 11.30 20.31
C ASP A 337 -6.36 11.49 21.45
N ALA A 338 -6.53 12.72 21.94
CA ALA A 338 -7.53 13.05 22.95
C ALA A 338 -8.97 12.73 22.52
N ALA A 339 -9.23 12.68 21.22
CA ALA A 339 -10.50 12.26 20.65
C ALA A 339 -10.57 10.76 20.34
N GLY A 340 -9.52 9.98 20.65
CA GLY A 340 -9.44 8.54 20.41
C GLY A 340 -9.06 8.15 18.98
N LEU A 341 -8.67 9.11 18.13
CA LEU A 341 -8.20 8.85 16.77
C LEU A 341 -6.78 8.32 16.77
N GLN A 342 -6.50 7.35 15.90
CA GLN A 342 -5.16 6.90 15.61
C GLN A 342 -4.43 7.94 14.76
N CYS A 343 -3.13 8.15 15.00
CA CYS A 343 -2.29 9.00 14.16
C CYS A 343 -1.36 8.13 13.33
N ALA A 344 -1.37 8.34 12.01
CA ALA A 344 -0.46 7.75 11.04
C ALA A 344 0.44 8.83 10.47
N ILE A 345 1.75 8.71 10.67
CA ILE A 345 2.73 9.74 10.28
C ILE A 345 3.66 9.16 9.23
N HIS A 346 3.63 9.70 8.01
CA HIS A 346 4.63 9.40 6.98
C HIS A 346 5.98 9.96 7.41
N ALA A 347 7.00 9.12 7.46
CA ALA A 347 8.36 9.51 7.77
C ALA A 347 9.35 8.54 7.10
N ILE A 348 10.06 9.03 6.10
CA ILE A 348 11.06 8.30 5.32
C ILE A 348 12.47 8.64 5.77
N GLY A 349 12.80 9.94 5.88
CA GLY A 349 14.10 10.40 6.33
C GLY A 349 14.28 10.25 7.84
N ASP A 350 15.50 9.90 8.25
CA ASP A 350 15.83 9.63 9.65
C ASP A 350 15.55 10.81 10.59
N ARG A 351 15.62 12.05 10.13
CA ARG A 351 15.27 13.23 10.92
C ARG A 351 13.77 13.32 11.16
N THR A 352 12.95 13.05 10.14
CA THR A 352 11.49 13.04 10.28
C THR A 352 11.02 11.87 11.15
N VAL A 353 11.65 10.70 11.01
CA VAL A 353 11.39 9.54 11.89
C VAL A 353 11.64 9.90 13.35
N THR A 354 12.80 10.50 13.67
CA THR A 354 13.12 10.94 15.03
C THR A 354 12.07 11.94 15.54
N GLN A 355 11.70 12.95 14.72
CA GLN A 355 10.68 13.93 15.08
C GLN A 355 9.31 13.29 15.35
N ALA A 356 8.87 12.36 14.51
CA ALA A 356 7.60 11.65 14.68
C ALA A 356 7.58 10.83 15.99
N ILE A 357 8.68 10.13 16.29
CA ILE A 357 8.84 9.38 17.54
C ILE A 357 8.81 10.33 18.74
N ASP A 358 9.50 11.48 18.68
CA ASP A 358 9.52 12.48 19.75
C ASP A 358 8.13 13.05 20.03
N VAL A 359 7.36 13.34 18.98
CA VAL A 359 5.97 13.79 19.09
C VAL A 359 5.11 12.74 19.76
N LEU A 360 5.17 11.49 19.29
CA LEU A 360 4.37 10.39 19.86
C LEU A 360 4.79 10.05 21.30
N ALA A 361 6.07 10.17 21.63
CA ALA A 361 6.56 10.01 23.02
C ALA A 361 5.99 11.07 23.98
N ARG A 362 5.75 12.30 23.50
CA ARG A 362 5.12 13.36 24.32
C ARG A 362 3.62 13.14 24.54
N VAL A 363 2.95 12.45 23.61
CA VAL A 363 1.55 12.03 23.78
C VAL A 363 1.44 10.86 24.76
N ALA A 364 2.41 9.94 24.75
CA ALA A 364 2.58 8.84 25.69
C ALA A 364 1.33 7.95 25.84
N ASN A 365 0.62 7.66 24.74
CA ASN A 365 -0.57 6.81 24.72
C ASN A 365 -0.37 5.52 23.89
N PRO A 366 0.16 4.43 24.47
CA PRO A 366 0.32 3.16 23.75
C PRO A 366 -1.01 2.55 23.27
N SER A 367 -2.13 2.84 23.96
CA SER A 367 -3.45 2.35 23.55
C SER A 367 -3.99 3.06 22.31
N GLY A 368 -3.45 4.21 21.95
CA GLY A 368 -3.72 4.93 20.70
C GLY A 368 -3.28 4.12 19.48
N ARG A 369 -2.33 3.16 19.65
CA ARG A 369 -1.76 2.33 18.59
C ARG A 369 -1.30 3.18 17.40
N HIS A 370 -0.70 4.35 17.70
CA HIS A 370 -0.18 5.23 16.67
C HIS A 370 0.84 4.51 15.80
N ARG A 371 1.02 4.99 14.59
CA ARG A 371 1.85 4.33 13.60
C ARG A 371 2.72 5.31 12.84
N ILE A 372 3.91 4.87 12.48
CA ILE A 372 4.81 5.59 11.58
C ILE A 372 4.93 4.76 10.31
N GLU A 373 4.75 5.43 9.18
CA GLU A 373 4.71 4.85 7.85
C GLU A 373 6.09 4.93 7.20
N HIS A 374 6.40 3.94 6.39
CA HIS A 374 7.62 3.78 5.59
C HIS A 374 8.85 3.41 6.42
N LEU A 375 9.37 4.27 7.30
CA LEU A 375 10.54 3.99 8.14
C LEU A 375 11.74 3.50 7.32
N GLU A 376 11.97 4.12 6.14
CA GLU A 376 12.94 3.61 5.18
C GLU A 376 14.39 3.83 5.64
N LEU A 377 14.64 4.96 6.31
CA LEU A 377 15.93 5.25 6.93
C LEU A 377 15.72 5.56 8.41
N THR A 378 16.32 4.76 9.30
CA THR A 378 16.14 4.88 10.75
C THR A 378 17.47 4.80 11.48
N THR A 379 17.58 5.49 12.62
CA THR A 379 18.70 5.28 13.55
C THR A 379 18.48 4.00 14.37
N VAL A 380 19.54 3.44 14.95
CA VAL A 380 19.43 2.29 15.87
C VAL A 380 18.61 2.64 17.11
N GLU A 381 18.75 3.87 17.58
CA GLU A 381 18.01 4.37 18.74
C GLU A 381 16.52 4.45 18.44
N ASP A 382 16.12 5.02 17.29
CA ASP A 382 14.73 5.14 16.89
C ASP A 382 14.08 3.76 16.69
N ALA A 383 14.80 2.79 16.11
CA ALA A 383 14.31 1.43 15.96
C ALA A 383 13.92 0.79 17.32
N ARG A 384 14.70 1.04 18.38
CA ARG A 384 14.38 0.57 19.74
C ARG A 384 13.20 1.33 20.36
N ARG A 385 13.12 2.64 20.13
CA ARG A 385 12.07 3.50 20.71
C ARG A 385 10.69 3.15 20.18
N LEU A 386 10.57 2.68 18.95
CA LEU A 386 9.27 2.26 18.38
C LEU A 386 8.54 1.26 19.29
N GLY A 387 9.23 0.16 19.65
CA GLY A 387 8.62 -0.87 20.53
C GLY A 387 8.38 -0.38 21.94
N ALA A 388 9.35 0.34 22.53
CA ALA A 388 9.21 0.88 23.89
C ALA A 388 8.00 1.82 24.04
N LEU A 389 7.59 2.50 22.99
CA LEU A 389 6.45 3.42 22.96
C LEU A 389 5.16 2.77 22.41
N GLY A 390 5.20 1.49 22.01
CA GLY A 390 4.06 0.80 21.40
C GLY A 390 3.64 1.36 20.03
N ILE A 391 4.59 1.98 19.31
CA ILE A 391 4.36 2.55 17.98
C ILE A 391 4.41 1.42 16.94
N THR A 392 3.41 1.34 16.09
CA THR A 392 3.39 0.38 14.98
C THR A 392 4.36 0.83 13.88
N ALA A 393 5.30 -0.05 13.52
CA ALA A 393 6.12 0.11 12.33
C ALA A 393 5.33 -0.39 11.11
N SER A 394 4.83 0.54 10.31
CA SER A 394 4.07 0.25 9.10
C SER A 394 4.96 0.45 7.88
N VAL A 395 5.30 -0.64 7.21
CA VAL A 395 6.36 -0.64 6.20
C VAL A 395 5.92 -1.30 4.90
N GLN A 396 6.59 -0.95 3.81
CA GLN A 396 6.31 -1.44 2.47
C GLN A 396 7.54 -2.21 1.95
N PRO A 397 7.58 -3.55 2.14
CA PRO A 397 8.74 -4.32 1.69
C PRO A 397 9.02 -4.20 0.18
N VAL A 398 8.02 -3.94 -0.62
CA VAL A 398 8.20 -3.71 -2.07
C VAL A 398 9.07 -2.49 -2.39
N HIS A 399 9.16 -1.49 -1.49
CA HIS A 399 10.03 -0.31 -1.66
C HIS A 399 11.52 -0.63 -1.52
N LEU A 400 11.86 -1.69 -0.79
CA LEU A 400 13.26 -2.13 -0.68
C LEU A 400 13.79 -2.86 -1.93
N ASP A 401 12.94 -3.09 -2.95
CA ASP A 401 13.36 -3.85 -4.12
C ASP A 401 14.68 -3.29 -4.70
N PRO A 402 15.72 -4.12 -4.88
CA PRO A 402 17.01 -3.65 -5.38
C PRO A 402 16.96 -2.83 -6.66
N ALA A 403 15.95 -3.06 -7.50
CA ALA A 403 15.77 -2.30 -8.74
C ALA A 403 15.46 -0.82 -8.47
N GLY A 404 14.67 -0.50 -7.42
CA GLY A 404 14.40 0.87 -6.97
C GLY A 404 15.56 1.45 -6.15
N PHE A 405 16.24 0.61 -5.38
CA PHE A 405 17.31 1.03 -4.46
C PHE A 405 18.62 1.45 -5.15
N ALA A 406 18.76 1.23 -6.45
CA ALA A 406 20.00 1.45 -7.18
C ALA A 406 20.53 2.90 -7.14
N SER A 407 19.64 3.91 -6.99
CA SER A 407 19.99 5.34 -6.91
C SER A 407 20.58 5.75 -5.54
N TRP A 408 20.19 5.06 -4.46
CA TRP A 408 20.45 5.44 -3.07
C TRP A 408 21.93 5.60 -2.70
N PRO A 409 22.87 4.73 -3.14
CA PRO A 409 24.28 4.91 -2.84
C PRO A 409 24.85 6.25 -3.34
N ARG A 410 24.35 6.76 -4.46
CA ARG A 410 24.72 8.07 -5.01
C ARG A 410 24.08 9.20 -4.20
N LEU A 411 22.82 9.05 -3.81
CA LEU A 411 22.04 10.07 -3.09
C LEU A 411 22.50 10.22 -1.65
N LEU A 412 22.64 9.10 -0.93
CA LEU A 412 22.90 9.06 0.51
C LEU A 412 24.36 8.77 0.88
N GLY A 413 25.12 8.11 -0.01
CA GLY A 413 26.40 7.49 0.30
C GLY A 413 26.23 6.08 0.89
N GLN A 414 27.18 5.19 0.60
CA GLN A 414 27.14 3.76 0.95
C GLN A 414 26.95 3.51 2.46
N HIS A 415 27.49 4.37 3.33
CA HIS A 415 27.43 4.17 4.78
C HIS A 415 26.00 4.27 5.33
N ARG A 416 25.17 5.19 4.79
CA ARG A 416 23.76 5.34 5.21
C ARG A 416 22.87 4.28 4.62
N CYS A 417 23.15 3.82 3.40
CA CYS A 417 22.40 2.73 2.76
C CYS A 417 22.38 1.45 3.59
N LYS A 418 23.40 1.21 4.43
CA LYS A 418 23.46 0.06 5.35
C LYS A 418 22.39 0.08 6.44
N ARG A 419 21.72 1.21 6.63
CA ARG A 419 20.64 1.37 7.61
C ARG A 419 19.24 1.29 7.01
N ALA A 420 19.14 1.22 5.68
CA ALA A 420 17.85 1.23 4.99
C ALA A 420 17.01 -0.03 5.29
N PHE A 421 15.72 0.20 5.57
CA PHE A 421 14.71 -0.85 5.75
C PHE A 421 15.07 -1.86 6.85
N ALA A 422 15.35 -1.37 8.06
CA ALA A 422 15.87 -2.15 9.18
C ALA A 422 14.79 -2.96 9.94
N TYR A 423 13.92 -3.68 9.23
CA TYR A 423 12.72 -4.34 9.77
C TYR A 423 12.98 -5.28 10.93
N LYS A 424 14.11 -6.00 10.89
CA LYS A 424 14.51 -6.91 11.98
C LYS A 424 14.77 -6.17 13.28
N GLU A 425 15.36 -4.97 13.22
CA GLU A 425 15.62 -4.16 14.41
C GLU A 425 14.31 -3.62 15.03
N PHE A 426 13.28 -3.33 14.21
CA PHE A 426 11.96 -2.92 14.73
C PHE A 426 11.34 -4.07 15.55
N LEU A 427 11.39 -5.29 15.02
CA LEU A 427 10.90 -6.50 15.72
C LEU A 427 11.71 -6.78 16.99
N GLU A 428 13.04 -6.72 16.93
CA GLU A 428 13.93 -6.91 18.09
C GLU A 428 13.69 -5.83 19.15
N GLY A 429 13.30 -4.62 18.74
CA GLY A 429 12.88 -3.54 19.62
C GLY A 429 11.47 -3.73 20.21
N GLY A 430 10.71 -4.74 19.76
CA GLY A 430 9.35 -5.05 20.22
C GLY A 430 8.24 -4.25 19.52
N ALA A 431 8.54 -3.57 18.41
CA ALA A 431 7.51 -2.84 17.66
C ALA A 431 6.54 -3.78 16.94
N PRO A 432 5.23 -3.56 17.01
CA PRO A 432 4.29 -4.21 16.11
C PRO A 432 4.64 -3.88 14.66
N LEU A 433 4.75 -4.90 13.80
CA LEU A 433 5.08 -4.73 12.38
C LEU A 433 3.84 -4.96 11.52
N ALA A 434 3.55 -4.03 10.60
CA ALA A 434 2.46 -4.13 9.65
C ALA A 434 2.97 -3.90 8.22
N PHE A 435 2.52 -4.72 7.26
CA PHE A 435 2.91 -4.60 5.86
C PHE A 435 1.82 -3.95 5.02
N GLY A 436 2.21 -2.91 4.31
CA GLY A 436 1.45 -2.29 3.23
C GLY A 436 2.16 -2.42 1.89
N THR A 437 1.53 -1.92 0.83
CA THR A 437 2.12 -1.88 -0.51
C THR A 437 2.34 -0.47 -1.02
N ASP A 438 1.59 0.50 -0.49
CA ASP A 438 1.54 1.87 -0.99
C ASP A 438 1.08 1.95 -2.47
N ALA A 439 0.23 1.00 -2.88
CA ALA A 439 -0.29 1.02 -4.24
C ALA A 439 -1.13 2.31 -4.48
N PRO A 440 -0.93 3.00 -5.63
CA PRO A 440 -0.29 2.55 -6.86
C PRO A 440 1.22 2.85 -6.97
N THR A 441 1.88 3.44 -5.96
CA THR A 441 3.32 3.74 -6.04
C THR A 441 4.16 2.47 -6.20
N ALA A 442 3.62 1.34 -5.74
CA ALA A 442 4.17 0.02 -5.96
C ALA A 442 3.07 -1.01 -6.29
N ARG A 443 3.48 -2.24 -6.63
CA ARG A 443 2.54 -3.33 -6.94
C ARG A 443 1.80 -3.78 -5.68
N HIS A 444 0.46 -3.93 -5.76
CA HIS A 444 -0.39 -4.39 -4.67
C HIS A 444 -0.26 -5.88 -4.31
N LEU A 445 0.61 -6.65 -4.98
CA LEU A 445 0.66 -8.12 -4.83
C LEU A 445 1.33 -8.53 -3.52
N PRO A 446 0.68 -9.37 -2.66
CA PRO A 446 1.22 -9.72 -1.35
C PRO A 446 2.42 -10.67 -1.43
N LEU A 447 2.41 -11.65 -2.33
CA LEU A 447 3.46 -12.66 -2.40
C LEU A 447 4.82 -12.08 -2.81
N PRO A 448 4.94 -11.19 -3.83
CA PRO A 448 6.14 -10.41 -4.08
C PRO A 448 6.56 -9.54 -2.89
N ASN A 449 5.61 -8.94 -2.18
CA ASN A 449 5.89 -8.12 -0.99
C ASN A 449 6.52 -8.98 0.14
N LEU A 450 5.98 -10.17 0.40
CA LEU A 450 6.56 -11.16 1.32
C LEU A 450 7.95 -11.63 0.85
N TYR A 451 8.15 -11.84 -0.46
CA TYR A 451 9.43 -12.20 -1.04
C TYR A 451 10.50 -11.14 -0.75
N ASN A 452 10.20 -9.86 -1.00
CA ASN A 452 11.12 -8.76 -0.69
C ASN A 452 11.46 -8.72 0.81
N ALA A 453 10.48 -8.87 1.71
CA ALA A 453 10.71 -8.84 3.15
C ALA A 453 11.62 -9.96 3.65
N THR A 454 11.51 -11.15 3.06
CA THR A 454 12.22 -12.35 3.50
C THR A 454 13.58 -12.51 2.86
N THR A 455 13.67 -12.34 1.55
CA THR A 455 14.91 -12.56 0.78
C THR A 455 15.75 -11.30 0.60
N ARG A 456 15.13 -10.13 0.73
CA ARG A 456 15.75 -8.82 0.44
C ARG A 456 16.16 -8.65 -1.03
N ARG A 457 15.72 -9.55 -1.92
CA ARG A 457 16.01 -9.60 -3.35
C ARG A 457 14.90 -8.99 -4.18
N SER A 458 15.18 -8.75 -5.45
CA SER A 458 14.23 -8.15 -6.38
C SER A 458 13.13 -9.12 -6.79
N ALA A 459 11.88 -8.73 -6.54
CA ALA A 459 10.71 -9.39 -7.11
C ALA A 459 10.44 -8.93 -8.57
N HIS A 460 11.06 -7.82 -9.01
CA HIS A 460 10.99 -7.30 -10.37
C HIS A 460 12.00 -7.97 -11.31
N GLN A 461 13.15 -8.38 -10.77
CA GLN A 461 14.28 -9.01 -11.48
C GLN A 461 14.67 -10.30 -10.74
N PRO A 462 13.85 -11.37 -10.80
CA PRO A 462 14.05 -12.58 -9.99
C PRO A 462 15.38 -13.30 -10.26
N GLU A 463 15.94 -13.12 -11.44
CA GLU A 463 17.25 -13.65 -11.85
C GLU A 463 18.43 -12.90 -11.21
N SER A 464 18.20 -11.70 -10.67
CA SER A 464 19.22 -10.91 -10.00
C SER A 464 19.54 -11.49 -8.62
N THR A 465 20.82 -11.61 -8.29
CA THR A 465 21.29 -12.00 -6.96
C THR A 465 21.50 -10.80 -6.03
N ALA A 466 21.28 -9.57 -6.52
CA ALA A 466 21.41 -8.37 -5.70
C ALA A 466 20.40 -8.38 -4.55
N ALA A 467 20.84 -7.97 -3.38
CA ALA A 467 20.01 -7.87 -2.18
C ALA A 467 20.31 -6.58 -1.42
N VAL A 468 19.27 -6.04 -0.75
CA VAL A 468 19.37 -4.84 0.07
C VAL A 468 19.42 -5.23 1.55
N ASN A 469 20.58 -5.10 2.19
CA ASN A 469 20.76 -5.31 3.63
C ASN A 469 20.18 -6.67 4.10
N GLU A 470 20.73 -7.78 3.61
CA GLU A 470 20.25 -9.16 3.89
C GLU A 470 20.09 -9.45 5.39
N GLN A 471 20.90 -8.80 6.25
CA GLN A 471 20.83 -8.95 7.70
C GLN A 471 19.48 -8.52 8.31
N TYR A 472 18.70 -7.72 7.61
CA TYR A 472 17.37 -7.26 8.04
C TYR A 472 16.22 -8.10 7.48
N GLY A 473 16.53 -9.17 6.76
CA GLY A 473 15.55 -10.16 6.32
C GLY A 473 14.85 -10.82 7.51
N ILE A 474 13.56 -11.11 7.36
CA ILE A 474 12.75 -11.75 8.39
C ILE A 474 12.23 -13.12 7.91
N SER A 475 11.77 -13.96 8.83
CA SER A 475 11.20 -15.25 8.46
C SER A 475 9.89 -15.13 7.68
N LEU A 476 9.57 -16.13 6.84
CA LEU A 476 8.30 -16.14 6.12
C LEU A 476 7.09 -16.13 7.07
N ALA A 477 7.18 -16.84 8.20
CA ALA A 477 6.12 -16.81 9.22
C ALA A 477 5.91 -15.39 9.77
N THR A 478 6.98 -14.69 10.10
CA THR A 478 6.92 -13.29 10.58
C THR A 478 6.35 -12.36 9.51
N ALA A 479 6.74 -12.55 8.24
CA ALA A 479 6.23 -11.75 7.12
C ALA A 479 4.72 -11.95 6.90
N VAL A 480 4.23 -13.20 6.96
CA VAL A 480 2.79 -13.50 6.89
C VAL A 480 2.03 -12.87 8.07
N ILE A 481 2.59 -12.93 9.28
CA ILE A 481 1.99 -12.30 10.46
C ILE A 481 1.93 -10.78 10.27
N ALA A 482 2.97 -10.13 9.75
CA ALA A 482 2.98 -8.70 9.48
C ALA A 482 1.94 -8.28 8.43
N ALA A 483 1.71 -9.13 7.40
CA ALA A 483 0.72 -8.90 6.35
C ALA A 483 -0.72 -9.32 6.73
N SER A 484 -0.93 -9.89 7.91
CA SER A 484 -2.25 -10.33 8.37
C SER A 484 -2.56 -9.84 9.79
N THR A 485 -2.05 -10.50 10.82
CA THR A 485 -2.27 -10.14 12.25
C THR A 485 -1.74 -8.74 12.58
N GLY A 486 -0.53 -8.42 12.14
CA GLY A 486 0.10 -7.12 12.37
C GLY A 486 -0.64 -5.99 11.65
N ALA A 487 -1.03 -6.24 10.40
CA ALA A 487 -1.86 -5.31 9.64
C ALA A 487 -3.25 -5.12 10.27
N ALA A 488 -3.89 -6.20 10.77
CA ALA A 488 -5.14 -6.12 11.54
C ALA A 488 -4.97 -5.30 12.83
N TYR A 489 -3.87 -5.53 13.57
CA TYR A 489 -3.54 -4.74 14.76
C TYR A 489 -3.39 -3.25 14.44
N SER A 490 -2.72 -2.95 13.31
CA SER A 490 -2.44 -1.58 12.87
C SER A 490 -3.68 -0.76 12.53
N CYS A 491 -4.83 -1.40 12.30
CA CYS A 491 -6.11 -0.74 12.04
C CYS A 491 -7.21 -1.11 13.06
N ARG A 492 -6.80 -1.67 14.23
CA ARG A 492 -7.71 -2.05 15.35
C ARG A 492 -8.71 -3.17 15.00
N ALA A 493 -8.46 -3.95 13.93
CA ALA A 493 -9.32 -5.05 13.49
C ALA A 493 -8.91 -6.42 14.10
N ASP A 494 -7.83 -6.49 14.86
CA ASP A 494 -7.21 -7.70 15.41
C ASP A 494 -8.06 -8.48 16.41
N HIS A 495 -9.19 -7.92 16.84
CA HIS A 495 -10.15 -8.60 17.72
C HIS A 495 -11.14 -9.49 16.96
N TRP A 496 -11.20 -9.41 15.63
CA TRP A 496 -12.14 -10.20 14.82
C TRP A 496 -11.54 -10.80 13.54
N THR A 497 -10.40 -10.30 13.04
CA THR A 497 -9.74 -10.80 11.80
C THR A 497 -8.22 -10.85 11.93
N GLY A 498 -7.52 -11.34 10.91
CA GLY A 498 -6.07 -11.42 10.85
C GLY A 498 -5.47 -12.67 11.49
N GLN A 499 -6.29 -13.60 12.00
CA GLN A 499 -5.85 -14.87 12.59
C GLN A 499 -6.82 -16.01 12.25
N LEU A 500 -6.29 -17.25 12.13
CA LEU A 500 -7.10 -18.45 11.95
C LEU A 500 -7.29 -19.13 13.31
N LYS A 501 -8.29 -18.66 14.08
CA LYS A 501 -8.63 -19.25 15.36
C LYS A 501 -10.14 -19.21 15.61
N PRO A 502 -10.68 -20.11 16.47
CA PRO A 502 -12.10 -20.12 16.83
C PRO A 502 -12.59 -18.75 17.31
N GLY A 503 -13.78 -18.36 16.85
CA GLY A 503 -14.43 -17.08 17.16
C GLY A 503 -14.03 -15.91 16.26
N TYR A 504 -13.04 -16.07 15.38
CA TYR A 504 -12.64 -15.07 14.39
C TYR A 504 -13.46 -15.21 13.12
N ALA A 505 -13.58 -14.12 12.38
CA ALA A 505 -14.18 -14.12 11.05
C ALA A 505 -13.42 -15.08 10.12
N ALA A 506 -14.16 -15.83 9.33
CA ALA A 506 -13.60 -16.77 8.35
C ALA A 506 -13.03 -16.01 7.13
N ASN A 507 -11.96 -15.24 7.40
CA ASN A 507 -11.20 -14.45 6.43
C ASN A 507 -9.85 -15.11 6.21
N PHE A 508 -9.69 -15.78 5.06
CA PHE A 508 -8.48 -16.54 4.76
C PHE A 508 -8.22 -16.65 3.27
N VAL A 509 -7.00 -17.02 2.94
CA VAL A 509 -6.56 -17.26 1.57
C VAL A 509 -5.97 -18.65 1.45
N VAL A 510 -6.31 -19.35 0.34
CA VAL A 510 -5.74 -20.63 -0.05
C VAL A 510 -4.71 -20.35 -1.13
N ILE A 511 -3.47 -20.80 -0.90
CA ILE A 511 -2.33 -20.52 -1.77
C ILE A 511 -1.70 -21.84 -2.23
N GLU A 512 -1.41 -21.93 -3.49
CA GLU A 512 -0.60 -23.00 -4.07
C GLU A 512 0.86 -22.56 -4.05
N THR A 513 1.61 -23.09 -3.08
CA THR A 513 3.01 -22.74 -2.84
C THR A 513 3.68 -23.76 -1.92
N ASP A 514 5.01 -23.85 -1.98
CA ASP A 514 5.80 -24.41 -0.91
C ASP A 514 6.03 -23.34 0.18
N TRP A 515 6.25 -23.79 1.43
CA TRP A 515 6.56 -22.88 2.53
C TRP A 515 8.05 -22.49 2.50
N ASP A 516 8.42 -21.81 1.42
CA ASP A 516 9.77 -21.34 1.15
C ASP A 516 9.71 -19.95 0.48
N PRO A 517 10.45 -18.95 0.98
CA PRO A 517 10.52 -17.64 0.32
C PRO A 517 10.84 -17.70 -1.17
N ALA A 518 11.70 -18.63 -1.63
CA ALA A 518 12.07 -18.74 -3.03
C ALA A 518 10.89 -19.13 -3.95
N SER A 519 9.88 -19.82 -3.41
CA SER A 519 8.70 -20.25 -4.17
C SER A 519 7.64 -19.16 -4.34
N LEU A 520 7.72 -18.06 -3.58
CA LEU A 520 6.65 -17.05 -3.53
C LEU A 520 6.36 -16.39 -4.88
N LEU A 521 7.37 -16.20 -5.73
CA LEU A 521 7.20 -15.55 -7.04
C LEU A 521 6.54 -16.46 -8.09
N GLN A 522 6.56 -17.78 -7.89
CA GLN A 522 5.86 -18.77 -8.73
C GLN A 522 4.53 -19.20 -8.13
N SER A 523 4.22 -18.74 -6.93
CA SER A 523 3.01 -19.09 -6.19
C SER A 523 1.80 -18.33 -6.70
N ARG A 524 0.61 -18.92 -6.48
CA ARG A 524 -0.65 -18.27 -6.83
C ARG A 524 -1.67 -18.36 -5.71
N VAL A 525 -2.48 -17.33 -5.58
CA VAL A 525 -3.71 -17.33 -4.78
C VAL A 525 -4.75 -18.17 -5.53
N CYS A 526 -5.23 -19.23 -4.89
CA CYS A 526 -6.27 -20.12 -5.45
C CYS A 526 -7.66 -19.64 -5.03
N GLN A 527 -7.83 -19.29 -3.76
CA GLN A 527 -9.13 -18.84 -3.24
C GLN A 527 -8.93 -17.75 -2.20
N THR A 528 -9.87 -16.80 -2.18
CA THR A 528 -9.99 -15.80 -1.12
C THR A 528 -11.37 -15.92 -0.48
N TRP A 529 -11.40 -15.94 0.83
CA TRP A 529 -12.62 -16.07 1.63
C TRP A 529 -12.79 -14.86 2.54
N PHE A 530 -13.98 -14.29 2.55
CA PHE A 530 -14.38 -13.15 3.37
C PHE A 530 -15.70 -13.45 4.09
N ASP A 531 -15.72 -13.35 5.41
CA ASP A 531 -16.88 -13.67 6.27
C ASP A 531 -17.51 -15.03 5.85
N GLY A 532 -16.68 -16.07 5.72
CA GLY A 532 -17.08 -17.42 5.36
C GLY A 532 -17.59 -17.63 3.93
N LYS A 533 -17.52 -16.61 3.08
CA LYS A 533 -17.90 -16.68 1.66
C LYS A 533 -16.67 -16.66 0.78
N LYS A 534 -16.65 -17.54 -0.22
CA LYS A 534 -15.61 -17.52 -1.24
C LYS A 534 -15.86 -16.35 -2.19
N VAL A 535 -14.97 -15.36 -2.17
CA VAL A 535 -15.07 -14.11 -2.94
C VAL A 535 -14.17 -14.08 -4.16
N PHE A 536 -13.21 -15.01 -4.21
CA PHE A 536 -12.38 -15.27 -5.38
C PHE A 536 -12.08 -16.77 -5.48
N ASP A 537 -12.11 -17.30 -6.71
CA ASP A 537 -11.74 -18.66 -7.05
C ASP A 537 -10.97 -18.63 -8.39
N ALA A 538 -9.70 -18.97 -8.35
CA ALA A 538 -8.92 -19.10 -9.57
C ALA A 538 -9.44 -20.32 -10.34
N VAL A 539 -10.01 -20.10 -11.51
CA VAL A 539 -10.40 -21.19 -12.41
C VAL A 539 -9.15 -22.02 -12.69
N GLU A 540 -9.18 -23.32 -12.34
CA GLU A 540 -8.09 -24.22 -12.75
C GLU A 540 -7.98 -24.16 -14.27
N PRO A 541 -6.77 -23.94 -14.83
CA PRO A 541 -6.61 -24.09 -16.27
C PRO A 541 -7.05 -25.51 -16.59
N VAL A 542 -8.07 -25.65 -17.44
CA VAL A 542 -8.41 -26.94 -18.05
C VAL A 542 -7.13 -27.40 -18.75
N LEU A 543 -6.42 -28.35 -18.15
CA LEU A 543 -5.27 -28.97 -18.80
C LEU A 543 -5.76 -29.58 -20.11
N PRO A 544 -5.10 -29.26 -21.22
CA PRO A 544 -5.49 -29.76 -22.54
C PRO A 544 -5.42 -31.27 -22.65
#